data_a68a1b6dd97c3bde71070db9238f1ffa
#
_entry.id   a68a1b6dd97c3bde71070db9238f1ffa
#
_cell.length_a   1.000
_cell.length_b   1.000
_cell.length_c   1.000
_cell.angle_alpha   90.00
_cell.angle_beta   90.00
_cell.angle_gamma   90.00
#
_symmetry.space_group_name_H-M   'P 1'
#
loop_
_entity.id
_entity.type
_entity.pdbx_description
1 polymer ?
#
loop_
_entity_poly.entity_id
_entity_poly.type
_entity_poly.pdbx_seq_one_letter_code
_entity_poly.pdbx_strand_id
1 'polypeptide(L)'
;MTMSSRRPSIETRETEGRREVLDIVRHRWVALTPEEWVRQQVVHRLHYELGYPLELMQVEGAITLNGMTRRCDIVVYDSEVHPMMIVECKREDVPLTQKVVDQACRYNLILQVPYLLLTNGRQELCCRVEMTEKRLVGLGKVPEWHKKC
;
A
#
# COMPACT_ATOMS: atom_id res chain seq x y z
N MET A 1 0.68 -29.06 -12.67
CA MET A 1 1.91 -28.35 -12.32
C MET A 1 1.60 -26.87 -12.21
N THR A 2 1.53 -26.41 -10.98
CA THR A 2 1.38 -24.99 -10.73
C THR A 2 2.72 -24.32 -11.01
N MET A 3 2.77 -23.55 -12.07
CA MET A 3 3.89 -22.65 -12.28
C MET A 3 3.81 -21.59 -11.18
N SER A 4 4.64 -21.73 -10.18
CA SER A 4 4.89 -20.67 -9.21
C SER A 4 5.49 -19.52 -10.00
N SER A 5 4.67 -18.52 -10.33
CA SER A 5 5.19 -17.28 -10.89
C SER A 5 5.95 -16.57 -9.78
N ARG A 6 7.26 -16.79 -9.73
CA ARG A 6 8.12 -16.04 -8.82
C ARG A 6 8.08 -14.58 -9.26
N ARG A 7 7.63 -13.72 -8.36
CA ARG A 7 7.75 -12.29 -8.61
C ARG A 7 9.24 -11.94 -8.76
N PRO A 8 9.60 -10.98 -9.61
CA PRO A 8 10.97 -10.53 -9.73
C PRO A 8 11.52 -10.05 -8.38
N SER A 9 12.81 -10.22 -8.18
CA SER A 9 13.48 -9.69 -7.01
C SER A 9 13.48 -8.17 -7.02
N ILE A 10 13.34 -7.58 -5.84
CA ILE A 10 13.47 -6.13 -5.67
C ILE A 10 14.93 -5.75 -5.90
N GLU A 11 15.18 -4.85 -6.85
CA GLU A 11 16.54 -4.44 -7.17
C GLU A 11 17.09 -3.46 -6.15
N THR A 12 18.29 -3.76 -5.66
CA THR A 12 19.03 -2.89 -4.74
C THR A 12 20.42 -2.64 -5.29
N ARG A 13 21.04 -1.56 -4.87
CA ARG A 13 22.41 -1.25 -5.24
C ARG A 13 23.10 -0.48 -4.12
N GLU A 14 24.42 -0.42 -4.19
CA GLU A 14 25.22 0.41 -3.32
C GLU A 14 25.96 1.43 -4.18
N THR A 15 25.81 2.72 -3.87
CA THR A 15 26.41 3.82 -4.62
C THR A 15 26.96 4.83 -3.62
N GLU A 16 28.25 5.12 -3.71
CA GLU A 16 28.95 6.07 -2.83
C GLU A 16 28.70 5.79 -1.34
N GLY A 17 28.74 4.51 -0.96
CA GLY A 17 28.54 4.09 0.42
C GLY A 17 27.08 4.10 0.89
N ARG A 18 26.15 4.38 0.00
CA ARG A 18 24.71 4.42 0.31
C ARG A 18 24.00 3.25 -0.33
N ARG A 19 23.10 2.63 0.42
CA ARG A 19 22.24 1.58 -0.13
C ARG A 19 20.97 2.20 -0.69
N GLU A 20 20.62 1.77 -1.89
CA GLU A 20 19.45 2.26 -2.59
C GLU A 20 18.61 1.10 -3.11
N VAL A 21 17.31 1.35 -3.28
CA VAL A 21 16.35 0.41 -3.85
C VAL A 21 15.69 1.06 -5.07
N LEU A 22 15.45 0.24 -6.11
CA LEU A 22 14.75 0.72 -7.30
C LEU A 22 13.25 0.75 -7.04
N ASP A 23 12.68 1.95 -7.11
CA ASP A 23 11.22 2.11 -7.02
C ASP A 23 10.63 1.96 -8.42
N ILE A 24 9.90 0.89 -8.65
CA ILE A 24 9.32 0.58 -9.97
C ILE A 24 8.10 1.43 -10.30
N VAL A 25 7.52 2.12 -9.31
CA VAL A 25 6.42 3.07 -9.55
C VAL A 25 6.98 4.43 -9.95
N ARG A 26 7.95 4.96 -9.16
CA ARG A 26 8.55 6.27 -9.41
C ARG A 26 9.67 6.23 -10.46
N HIS A 27 10.08 5.03 -10.91
CA HIS A 27 11.13 4.81 -11.90
C HIS A 27 12.46 5.47 -11.52
N ARG A 28 12.85 5.34 -10.26
CA ARG A 28 14.10 5.91 -9.77
C ARG A 28 14.65 5.15 -8.58
N TRP A 29 15.93 5.32 -8.34
CA TRP A 29 16.59 4.80 -7.15
C TRP A 29 16.32 5.72 -5.97
N VAL A 30 15.96 5.15 -4.84
CA VAL A 30 15.68 5.87 -3.61
C VAL A 30 16.46 5.24 -2.46
N ALA A 31 16.69 6.00 -1.39
CA ALA A 31 17.41 5.50 -0.22
C ALA A 31 16.71 4.26 0.34
N LEU A 32 17.47 3.21 0.60
CA LEU A 32 16.94 1.98 1.20
C LEU A 32 16.90 2.13 2.72
N THR A 33 15.77 2.60 3.22
CA THR A 33 15.47 2.65 4.66
C THR A 33 14.64 1.43 5.05
N PRO A 34 14.56 1.09 6.35
CA PRO A 34 13.69 -0.01 6.78
C PRO A 34 12.23 0.17 6.36
N GLU A 35 11.72 1.40 6.40
CA GLU A 35 10.35 1.70 5.98
C GLU A 35 10.20 1.60 4.47
N GLU A 36 11.16 2.13 3.69
CA GLU A 36 11.12 2.03 2.23
C GLU A 36 11.18 0.57 1.76
N TRP A 37 11.90 -0.28 2.49
CA TRP A 37 11.94 -1.70 2.18
C TRP A 37 10.56 -2.35 2.27
N VAL A 38 9.81 -2.04 3.34
CA VAL A 38 8.43 -2.53 3.48
C VAL A 38 7.55 -1.99 2.35
N ARG A 39 7.68 -0.71 2.04
CA ARG A 39 6.91 -0.07 0.98
C ARG A 39 7.14 -0.76 -0.37
N GLN A 40 8.41 -1.01 -0.73
CA GLN A 40 8.74 -1.65 -2.00
C GLN A 40 8.25 -3.10 -2.06
N GLN A 41 8.29 -3.83 -0.95
CA GLN A 41 7.71 -5.17 -0.88
C GLN A 41 6.22 -5.15 -1.17
N VAL A 42 5.50 -4.16 -0.64
CA VAL A 42 4.05 -4.01 -0.88
C VAL A 42 3.79 -3.69 -2.35
N VAL A 43 4.55 -2.77 -2.95
CA VAL A 43 4.41 -2.43 -4.37
C VAL A 43 4.59 -3.68 -5.23
N HIS A 44 5.64 -4.45 -5.00
CA HIS A 44 5.91 -5.68 -5.75
C HIS A 44 4.80 -6.70 -5.59
N ARG A 45 4.30 -6.89 -4.37
CA ARG A 45 3.21 -7.83 -4.11
C ARG A 45 1.92 -7.41 -4.81
N LEU A 46 1.55 -6.15 -4.69
CA LEU A 46 0.34 -5.63 -5.33
C LEU A 46 0.40 -5.81 -6.85
N HIS A 47 1.54 -5.50 -7.44
CA HIS A 47 1.67 -5.57 -8.90
C HIS A 47 1.83 -7.01 -9.41
N TYR A 48 2.83 -7.74 -8.92
CA TYR A 48 3.19 -9.04 -9.47
C TYR A 48 2.30 -10.18 -8.99
N GLU A 49 1.81 -10.13 -7.76
CA GLU A 49 0.97 -11.20 -7.21
C GLU A 49 -0.52 -10.90 -7.32
N LEU A 50 -0.93 -9.65 -7.15
CA LEU A 50 -2.34 -9.28 -7.08
C LEU A 50 -2.84 -8.52 -8.31
N GLY A 51 -1.98 -8.27 -9.28
CA GLY A 51 -2.35 -7.75 -10.60
C GLY A 51 -2.62 -6.25 -10.70
N TYR A 52 -2.32 -5.47 -9.68
CA TYR A 52 -2.55 -4.03 -9.71
C TYR A 52 -1.61 -3.35 -10.72
N PRO A 53 -2.14 -2.52 -11.65
CA PRO A 53 -1.29 -1.80 -12.60
C PRO A 53 -0.39 -0.78 -11.89
N LEU A 54 0.88 -0.73 -12.29
CA LEU A 54 1.82 0.25 -11.72
C LEU A 54 1.38 1.68 -11.98
N GLU A 55 0.76 1.94 -13.13
CA GLU A 55 0.29 3.27 -13.53
C GLU A 55 -0.82 3.80 -12.62
N LEU A 56 -1.47 2.93 -11.86
CA LEU A 56 -2.55 3.30 -10.94
C LEU A 56 -2.07 3.37 -9.49
N MET A 57 -0.76 3.32 -9.27
CA MET A 57 -0.17 3.49 -7.95
C MET A 57 0.58 4.81 -7.86
N GLN A 58 0.43 5.47 -6.72
CA GLN A 58 1.21 6.66 -6.38
C GLN A 58 1.93 6.40 -5.06
N VAL A 59 3.24 6.53 -5.05
CA VAL A 59 4.08 6.35 -3.85
C VAL A 59 4.35 7.72 -3.24
N GLU A 60 4.19 7.83 -1.93
CA GLU A 60 4.30 9.09 -1.19
C GLU A 60 3.34 10.16 -1.70
N GLY A 61 2.14 9.73 -2.07
CA GLY A 61 1.11 10.64 -2.56
C GLY A 61 0.29 11.27 -1.45
N ALA A 62 -0.31 12.42 -1.76
CA ALA A 62 -1.30 13.04 -0.87
C ALA A 62 -2.67 12.99 -1.53
N ILE A 63 -3.69 12.71 -0.73
CA ILE A 63 -5.08 12.77 -1.19
C ILE A 63 -5.86 13.76 -0.35
N THR A 64 -6.81 14.44 -0.97
CA THR A 64 -7.74 15.35 -0.30
C THR A 64 -9.15 14.87 -0.60
N LEU A 65 -9.83 14.40 0.41
CA LEU A 65 -11.19 13.90 0.34
C LEU A 65 -11.94 14.29 1.60
N ASN A 66 -13.20 14.68 1.41
CA ASN A 66 -14.11 14.97 2.53
C ASN A 66 -13.53 15.99 3.53
N GLY A 67 -12.84 17.02 2.99
CA GLY A 67 -12.27 18.08 3.82
C GLY A 67 -10.97 17.73 4.52
N MET A 68 -10.43 16.54 4.31
CA MET A 68 -9.18 16.11 4.90
C MET A 68 -8.11 15.89 3.84
N THR A 69 -6.89 16.38 4.11
CA THR A 69 -5.70 16.10 3.30
C THR A 69 -4.79 15.17 4.09
N ARG A 70 -4.37 14.09 3.45
CA ARG A 70 -3.47 13.14 4.09
C ARG A 70 -2.41 12.64 3.12
N ARG A 71 -1.16 12.59 3.61
CA ARG A 71 -0.08 11.94 2.91
C ARG A 71 -0.13 10.43 3.19
N CYS A 72 0.00 9.63 2.15
CA CYS A 72 -0.08 8.19 2.22
C CYS A 72 1.17 7.55 1.65
N ASP A 73 1.57 6.39 2.18
CA ASP A 73 2.71 5.65 1.62
C ASP A 73 2.45 5.21 0.19
N ILE A 74 1.29 4.62 -0.05
CA ILE A 74 0.85 4.24 -1.39
C ILE A 74 -0.63 4.56 -1.50
N VAL A 75 -1.02 5.16 -2.62
CA VAL A 75 -2.42 5.29 -3.00
C VAL A 75 -2.63 4.48 -4.27
N VAL A 76 -3.60 3.59 -4.26
CA VAL A 76 -3.99 2.82 -5.44
C VAL A 76 -5.29 3.40 -5.96
N TYR A 77 -5.32 3.67 -7.27
CA TYR A 77 -6.49 4.23 -7.95
C TYR A 77 -7.20 3.15 -8.75
N ASP A 78 -8.49 3.30 -8.93
CA ASP A 78 -9.25 2.43 -9.82
C ASP A 78 -9.10 2.89 -11.27
N SER A 79 -9.72 2.17 -12.22
CA SER A 79 -9.61 2.49 -13.64
C SER A 79 -10.22 3.83 -14.04
N GLU A 80 -11.04 4.43 -13.18
CA GLU A 80 -11.59 5.78 -13.37
C GLU A 80 -10.78 6.84 -12.61
N VAL A 81 -9.64 6.45 -12.07
CA VAL A 81 -8.70 7.31 -11.32
C VAL A 81 -9.33 7.88 -10.04
N HIS A 82 -10.15 7.06 -9.37
CA HIS A 82 -10.61 7.36 -8.02
C HIS A 82 -9.76 6.58 -7.01
N PRO A 83 -9.39 7.17 -5.87
CA PRO A 83 -8.68 6.41 -4.83
C PRO A 83 -9.50 5.20 -4.40
N MET A 84 -8.93 4.01 -4.51
CA MET A 84 -9.61 2.78 -4.09
C MET A 84 -8.96 2.11 -2.89
N MET A 85 -7.66 2.32 -2.68
CA MET A 85 -6.95 1.73 -1.56
C MET A 85 -5.87 2.68 -1.05
N ILE A 86 -5.79 2.83 0.26
CA ILE A 86 -4.68 3.50 0.93
C ILE A 86 -3.84 2.42 1.58
N VAL A 87 -2.52 2.50 1.40
CA VAL A 87 -1.56 1.63 2.07
C VAL A 87 -0.75 2.46 3.05
N GLU A 88 -0.69 2.00 4.29
CA GLU A 88 0.15 2.56 5.35
C GLU A 88 1.22 1.53 5.69
N CYS A 89 2.48 1.92 5.53
CA CYS A 89 3.61 1.06 5.82
C CYS A 89 4.31 1.50 7.09
N LYS A 90 4.63 0.54 7.94
CA LYS A 90 5.45 0.75 9.13
C LYS A 90 6.72 -0.08 8.99
N ARG A 91 7.78 0.32 9.69
CA ARG A 91 9.00 -0.48 9.75
C ARG A 91 8.70 -1.86 10.33
N GLU A 92 9.47 -2.84 9.94
CA GLU A 92 9.29 -4.23 10.38
C GLU A 92 9.32 -4.40 11.89
N ASP A 93 10.07 -3.57 12.60
CA ASP A 93 10.20 -3.62 14.06
C ASP A 93 9.12 -2.81 14.81
N VAL A 94 8.21 -2.17 14.09
CA VAL A 94 7.09 -1.42 14.69
C VAL A 94 5.86 -2.34 14.78
N PRO A 95 5.42 -2.71 15.97
CA PRO A 95 4.25 -3.58 16.10
C PRO A 95 2.97 -2.85 15.69
N LEU A 96 2.04 -3.58 15.07
CA LEU A 96 0.72 -3.05 14.73
C LEU A 96 -0.18 -3.15 15.97
N THR A 97 0.00 -2.20 16.90
CA THR A 97 -0.80 -2.15 18.11
C THR A 97 -2.22 -1.67 17.81
N GLN A 98 -3.13 -1.88 18.77
CA GLN A 98 -4.50 -1.41 18.63
C GLN A 98 -4.54 0.11 18.40
N LYS A 99 -3.66 0.87 19.05
CA LYS A 99 -3.57 2.32 18.87
C LYS A 99 -3.22 2.69 17.42
N VAL A 100 -2.25 2.01 16.83
CA VAL A 100 -1.83 2.22 15.44
C VAL A 100 -2.97 1.89 14.49
N VAL A 101 -3.63 0.74 14.71
CA VAL A 101 -4.78 0.30 13.91
C VAL A 101 -5.93 1.30 14.01
N ASP A 102 -6.30 1.71 15.22
CA ASP A 102 -7.40 2.64 15.46
C ASP A 102 -7.16 3.98 14.77
N GLN A 103 -5.92 4.46 14.79
CA GLN A 103 -5.58 5.73 14.16
C GLN A 103 -5.73 5.65 12.64
N ALA A 104 -5.20 4.59 12.02
CA ALA A 104 -5.32 4.40 10.58
C ALA A 104 -6.78 4.23 10.15
N CYS A 105 -7.55 3.46 10.91
CA CYS A 105 -8.97 3.25 10.64
C CYS A 105 -9.77 4.55 10.76
N ARG A 106 -9.47 5.36 11.77
CA ARG A 106 -10.16 6.64 11.99
C ARG A 106 -9.97 7.58 10.80
N TYR A 107 -8.76 7.71 10.31
CA TYR A 107 -8.49 8.55 9.15
C TYR A 107 -9.21 8.01 7.91
N ASN A 108 -9.19 6.71 7.72
CA ASN A 108 -9.82 6.13 6.53
C ASN A 108 -11.35 6.24 6.55
N LEU A 109 -11.97 6.22 7.71
CA LEU A 109 -13.41 6.45 7.83
C LEU A 109 -13.78 7.88 7.38
N ILE A 110 -12.92 8.86 7.65
CA ILE A 110 -13.14 10.24 7.21
C ILE A 110 -12.91 10.35 5.69
N LEU A 111 -11.81 9.78 5.19
CA LEU A 111 -11.47 9.82 3.77
C LEU A 111 -12.42 8.99 2.92
N GLN A 112 -12.99 7.92 3.49
CA GLN A 112 -13.91 7.00 2.80
C GLN A 112 -13.32 6.34 1.56
N VAL A 113 -12.03 6.06 1.58
CA VAL A 113 -11.41 5.24 0.54
C VAL A 113 -11.85 3.79 0.76
N PRO A 114 -12.29 3.08 -0.28
CA PRO A 114 -12.89 1.74 -0.12
C PRO A 114 -12.05 0.74 0.66
N TYR A 115 -10.73 0.75 0.48
CA TYR A 115 -9.85 -0.22 1.14
C TYR A 115 -8.72 0.46 1.88
N LEU A 116 -8.33 -0.14 3.01
CA LEU A 116 -7.15 0.23 3.79
C LEU A 116 -6.29 -1.00 4.00
N LEU A 117 -5.01 -0.89 3.66
CA LEU A 117 -4.01 -1.90 3.99
C LEU A 117 -2.98 -1.28 4.92
N LEU A 118 -2.85 -1.84 6.12
CA LEU A 118 -1.85 -1.44 7.11
C LEU A 118 -0.88 -2.61 7.27
N THR A 119 0.41 -2.37 7.10
CA THR A 119 1.39 -3.45 7.17
C THR A 119 2.74 -2.97 7.69
N ASN A 120 3.46 -3.85 8.38
CA ASN A 120 4.86 -3.65 8.74
C ASN A 120 5.77 -4.67 8.04
N GLY A 121 5.23 -5.44 7.09
CA GLY A 121 5.96 -6.49 6.41
C GLY A 121 5.86 -7.87 7.06
N ARG A 122 5.53 -7.92 8.35
CA ARG A 122 5.34 -9.17 9.10
C ARG A 122 3.87 -9.40 9.46
N GLN A 123 3.20 -8.31 9.83
CA GLN A 123 1.79 -8.29 10.18
C GLN A 123 1.06 -7.40 9.21
N GLU A 124 -0.18 -7.70 8.92
CA GLU A 124 -0.99 -6.84 8.08
C GLU A 124 -2.44 -6.86 8.51
N LEU A 125 -3.12 -5.75 8.24
CA LEU A 125 -4.56 -5.62 8.40
C LEU A 125 -5.10 -5.02 7.12
N CYS A 126 -6.05 -5.71 6.49
CA CYS A 126 -6.77 -5.18 5.33
C CYS A 126 -8.23 -5.00 5.71
N CYS A 127 -8.77 -3.82 5.43
CA CYS A 127 -10.15 -3.48 5.77
C CYS A 127 -10.87 -2.89 4.56
N ARG A 128 -12.18 -3.09 4.52
CA ARG A 128 -13.08 -2.45 3.56
C ARG A 128 -14.00 -1.50 4.31
N VAL A 129 -14.22 -0.32 3.76
CA VAL A 129 -15.17 0.64 4.33
C VAL A 129 -16.59 0.24 3.94
N GLU A 130 -17.42 0.04 4.95
CA GLU A 130 -18.85 -0.15 4.76
C GLU A 130 -19.49 1.24 4.74
N MET A 131 -19.83 1.72 3.55
CA MET A 131 -20.27 3.11 3.36
C MET A 131 -21.59 3.42 4.07
N THR A 132 -22.52 2.48 4.08
CA THR A 132 -23.85 2.68 4.66
C THR A 132 -23.78 2.85 6.17
N GLU A 133 -22.98 2.03 6.84
CA GLU A 133 -22.87 2.03 8.29
C GLU A 133 -21.65 2.82 8.79
N LYS A 134 -20.83 3.35 7.89
CA LYS A 134 -19.61 4.11 8.21
C LYS A 134 -18.70 3.37 9.18
N ARG A 135 -18.44 2.09 8.85
CA ARG A 135 -17.55 1.25 9.65
C ARG A 135 -16.59 0.50 8.76
N LEU A 136 -15.53 -0.02 9.36
CA LEU A 136 -14.55 -0.84 8.67
C LEU A 136 -14.82 -2.31 8.93
N VAL A 137 -14.76 -3.11 7.87
CA VAL A 137 -14.91 -4.57 7.93
C VAL A 137 -13.56 -5.18 7.62
N GLY A 138 -13.05 -6.01 8.53
CA GLY A 138 -11.79 -6.71 8.31
C GLY A 138 -11.90 -7.74 7.21
N LEU A 139 -10.85 -7.83 6.38
CA LEU A 139 -10.75 -8.82 5.31
C LEU A 139 -9.65 -9.81 5.65
N GLY A 140 -9.84 -11.08 5.27
CA GLY A 140 -8.85 -12.11 5.51
C GLY A 140 -7.63 -12.02 4.61
N LYS A 141 -7.74 -11.29 3.50
CA LYS A 141 -6.65 -11.11 2.54
C LYS A 141 -6.85 -9.83 1.74
N VAL A 142 -5.77 -9.34 1.15
CA VAL A 142 -5.80 -8.18 0.25
C VAL A 142 -6.49 -8.59 -1.04
N PRO A 143 -7.48 -7.83 -1.52
CA PRO A 143 -8.19 -8.19 -2.75
C PRO A 143 -7.30 -8.08 -3.99
N GLU A 144 -7.53 -8.96 -4.95
CA GLU A 144 -6.88 -8.88 -6.25
C GLU A 144 -7.45 -7.73 -7.06
N TRP A 145 -6.66 -7.25 -8.01
CA TRP A 145 -7.11 -6.21 -8.93
C TRP A 145 -8.21 -6.75 -9.84
N HIS A 146 -9.29 -6.00 -9.96
CA HIS A 146 -10.36 -6.25 -10.91
C HIS A 146 -10.63 -4.99 -11.71
N LYS A 147 -10.43 -5.08 -13.02
CA LYS A 147 -10.80 -3.98 -13.90
C LYS A 147 -12.33 -3.90 -13.94
N LYS A 148 -12.87 -2.74 -13.59
CA LYS A 148 -14.30 -2.51 -13.76
C LYS A 148 -14.63 -2.45 -15.25
N CYS A 149 -15.54 -3.28 -15.67
CA CYS A 149 -16.07 -3.24 -17.03
C CYS A 149 -17.01 -2.04 -17.21
#